data_fa178776251e637cd78a880878ad525e
#
_entry.id   fa178776251e637cd78a880878ad525e
#
_cell.length_a   1.000
_cell.length_b   1.000
_cell.length_c   1.000
_cell.angle_alpha   90.00
_cell.angle_beta   90.00
_cell.angle_gamma   90.00
#
_symmetry.space_group_name_H-M   'P 1'
#
loop_
_entity.id
_entity.type
_entity.pdbx_description
1 polymer ?
#
loop_
_entity_poly.entity_id
_entity_poly.type
_entity_poly.pdbx_seq_one_letter_code
_entity_poly.pdbx_strand_id
1 'polypeptide(L)'
;MLTLAFDTATGAATIALVQDGNVLGERVGRASAILADGDELVRAAGAVPGDLDLIAVGVGPGSFTGVRIGLAAARGLALALDVPVAGISTLDALAAAARGAVPVVDARRGEIFTLVSGHARCLAPEGLEVEQDRTYVGDGALRYRGTIEERGGVIPSDGSELHIPHARFHARLAGEGGPAELVEPVYLRAPDAERATA
;
A
#
# COMPACT_ATOMS: atom_id res chain seq x y z
N MET A 1 14.45 -15.90 4.51
CA MET A 1 13.04 -15.60 4.83
C MET A 1 12.28 -15.34 3.54
N LEU A 2 11.28 -16.17 3.23
CA LEU A 2 10.43 -16.05 2.05
C LEU A 2 9.15 -15.29 2.43
N THR A 3 8.95 -14.11 1.88
CA THR A 3 7.86 -13.20 2.21
C THR A 3 6.93 -13.02 1.02
N LEU A 4 5.63 -13.28 1.21
CA LEU A 4 4.59 -12.88 0.27
C LEU A 4 4.03 -11.52 0.72
N ALA A 5 4.22 -10.49 -0.09
CA ALA A 5 3.76 -9.14 0.21
C ALA A 5 2.67 -8.70 -0.77
N PHE A 6 1.66 -7.95 -0.31
CA PHE A 6 0.66 -7.36 -1.20
C PHE A 6 -0.03 -6.13 -0.60
N ASP A 7 -0.53 -5.27 -1.50
CA ASP A 7 -1.36 -4.11 -1.17
C ASP A 7 -2.56 -4.04 -2.12
N THR A 8 -3.72 -3.75 -1.56
CA THR A 8 -4.99 -3.59 -2.29
C THR A 8 -5.70 -2.27 -1.94
N ALA A 9 -4.99 -1.37 -1.26
CA ALA A 9 -5.56 -0.14 -0.72
C ALA A 9 -5.80 0.95 -1.79
N THR A 10 -5.18 0.85 -2.96
CA THR A 10 -5.33 1.81 -4.07
C THR A 10 -6.05 1.19 -5.27
N GLY A 11 -6.16 1.93 -6.37
CA GLY A 11 -6.75 1.42 -7.62
C GLY A 11 -5.94 0.31 -8.28
N ALA A 12 -4.64 0.22 -7.98
CA ALA A 12 -3.75 -0.84 -8.42
C ALA A 12 -3.43 -1.77 -7.24
N ALA A 13 -3.86 -3.02 -7.33
CA ALA A 13 -3.40 -4.04 -6.39
C ALA A 13 -2.01 -4.53 -6.79
N THR A 14 -1.14 -4.73 -5.82
CA THR A 14 0.22 -5.21 -6.05
C THR A 14 0.52 -6.44 -5.20
N ILE A 15 1.31 -7.36 -5.73
CA ILE A 15 1.76 -8.55 -5.01
C ILE A 15 3.19 -8.91 -5.42
N ALA A 16 4.03 -9.26 -4.46
CA ALA A 16 5.41 -9.67 -4.69
C ALA A 16 5.79 -10.86 -3.81
N LEU A 17 6.62 -11.72 -4.35
CA LEU A 17 7.35 -12.74 -3.61
C LEU A 17 8.81 -12.30 -3.46
N VAL A 18 9.28 -12.23 -2.22
CA VAL A 18 10.60 -11.70 -1.89
C VAL A 18 11.32 -12.70 -0.99
N GLN A 19 12.56 -13.04 -1.33
CA GLN A 19 13.41 -13.91 -0.52
C GLN A 19 14.67 -13.16 -0.08
N ASP A 20 14.85 -12.99 1.22
CA ASP A 20 16.03 -12.33 1.81
C ASP A 20 16.33 -10.96 1.16
N GLY A 21 15.28 -10.18 0.91
CA GLY A 21 15.35 -8.87 0.25
C GLY A 21 15.43 -8.89 -1.28
N ASN A 22 15.58 -10.08 -1.90
CA ASN A 22 15.59 -10.24 -3.36
C ASN A 22 14.16 -10.49 -3.88
N VAL A 23 13.72 -9.69 -4.83
CA VAL A 23 12.41 -9.85 -5.47
C VAL A 23 12.45 -11.01 -6.44
N LEU A 24 11.75 -12.11 -6.16
CA LEU A 24 11.64 -13.27 -7.03
C LEU A 24 10.60 -13.03 -8.13
N GLY A 25 9.59 -12.23 -7.85
CA GLY A 25 8.58 -11.80 -8.81
C GLY A 25 7.63 -10.79 -8.20
N GLU A 26 7.05 -9.95 -9.06
CA GLU A 26 6.06 -8.94 -8.67
C GLU A 26 5.02 -8.78 -9.77
N ARG A 27 3.77 -8.50 -9.39
CA ARG A 27 2.67 -8.21 -10.29
C ARG A 27 1.88 -7.01 -9.82
N VAL A 28 1.35 -6.29 -10.80
CA VAL A 28 0.38 -5.22 -10.62
C VAL A 28 -0.91 -5.64 -11.31
N GLY A 29 -2.02 -5.61 -10.61
CA GLY A 29 -3.29 -6.11 -11.14
C GLY A 29 -4.49 -5.62 -10.34
N ARG A 30 -5.44 -6.52 -10.11
CA ARG A 30 -6.69 -6.24 -9.39
C ARG A 30 -6.73 -7.00 -8.07
N ALA A 31 -7.36 -6.41 -7.06
CA ALA A 31 -7.53 -7.04 -5.75
C ALA A 31 -8.21 -8.43 -5.80
N SER A 32 -9.10 -8.66 -6.77
CA SER A 32 -9.78 -9.96 -6.96
C SER A 32 -8.85 -11.08 -7.44
N ALA A 33 -7.70 -10.76 -8.02
CA ALA A 33 -6.72 -11.74 -8.51
C ALA A 33 -5.60 -12.02 -7.50
N ILE A 34 -5.55 -11.30 -6.37
CA ILE A 34 -4.39 -11.27 -5.47
C ILE A 34 -3.93 -12.66 -5.00
N LEU A 35 -4.87 -13.55 -4.66
CA LEU A 35 -4.54 -14.92 -4.22
C LEU A 35 -4.04 -15.80 -5.37
N ALA A 36 -4.64 -15.68 -6.56
CA ALA A 36 -4.22 -16.43 -7.75
C ALA A 36 -2.84 -15.98 -8.21
N ASP A 37 -2.62 -14.66 -8.28
CA ASP A 37 -1.31 -14.08 -8.62
C ASP A 37 -0.23 -14.50 -7.61
N GLY A 38 -0.58 -14.60 -6.31
CA GLY A 38 0.32 -15.08 -5.26
C GLY A 38 0.71 -16.55 -5.44
N ASP A 39 -0.26 -17.43 -5.68
CA ASP A 39 0.00 -18.86 -5.95
C ASP A 39 0.90 -19.04 -7.18
N GLU A 40 0.65 -18.28 -8.25
CA GLU A 40 1.49 -18.32 -9.45
C GLU A 40 2.93 -17.82 -9.20
N LEU A 41 3.13 -16.79 -8.40
CA LEU A 41 4.46 -16.30 -8.03
C LEU A 41 5.23 -17.35 -7.21
N VAL A 42 4.57 -17.95 -6.22
CA VAL A 42 5.17 -19.01 -5.38
C VAL A 42 5.58 -20.21 -6.24
N ARG A 43 4.70 -20.69 -7.12
CA ARG A 43 5.02 -21.80 -8.03
C ARG A 43 6.12 -21.45 -9.04
N ALA A 44 6.12 -20.24 -9.59
CA ALA A 44 7.14 -19.80 -10.53
C ALA A 44 8.54 -19.73 -9.89
N ALA A 45 8.61 -19.48 -8.57
CA ALA A 45 9.83 -19.54 -7.80
C ALA A 45 10.28 -20.97 -7.43
N GLY A 46 9.49 -22.00 -7.80
CA GLY A 46 9.75 -23.39 -7.43
C GLY A 46 9.43 -23.72 -5.97
N ALA A 47 8.69 -22.84 -5.29
CA ALA A 47 8.27 -23.00 -3.90
C ALA A 47 6.83 -23.52 -3.78
N VAL A 48 6.43 -23.86 -2.57
CA VAL A 48 5.04 -24.18 -2.22
C VAL A 48 4.54 -23.22 -1.13
N PRO A 49 3.23 -23.03 -0.95
CA PRO A 49 2.71 -22.10 0.06
C PRO A 49 3.25 -22.32 1.49
N GLY A 50 3.54 -23.57 1.85
CA GLY A 50 4.11 -23.92 3.15
C GLY A 50 5.57 -23.48 3.36
N ASP A 51 6.24 -22.99 2.32
CA ASP A 51 7.62 -22.44 2.43
C ASP A 51 7.61 -20.95 2.80
N LEU A 52 6.44 -20.31 2.84
CA LEU A 52 6.32 -18.91 3.25
C LEU A 52 6.62 -18.75 4.74
N ASP A 53 7.47 -17.79 5.06
CA ASP A 53 7.84 -17.44 6.44
C ASP A 53 7.04 -16.25 6.97
N LEU A 54 6.55 -15.37 6.08
CA LEU A 54 5.91 -14.11 6.46
C LEU A 54 4.91 -13.65 5.38
N ILE A 55 3.81 -13.05 5.82
CA ILE A 55 2.90 -12.29 4.96
C ILE A 55 3.03 -10.81 5.32
N ALA A 56 3.34 -9.94 4.34
CA ALA A 56 3.33 -8.50 4.50
C ALA A 56 2.11 -7.91 3.77
N VAL A 57 1.25 -7.16 4.46
CA VAL A 57 0.01 -6.64 3.88
C VAL A 57 -0.12 -5.13 4.05
N GLY A 58 -0.55 -4.45 2.98
CA GLY A 58 -0.92 -3.05 3.03
C GLY A 58 -2.13 -2.83 3.94
N VAL A 59 -1.95 -2.03 5.00
CA VAL A 59 -3.02 -1.69 5.96
C VAL A 59 -3.70 -0.36 5.65
N GLY A 60 -3.38 0.25 4.51
CA GLY A 60 -3.84 1.59 4.13
C GLY A 60 -2.91 2.70 4.68
N PRO A 61 -3.36 3.96 4.68
CA PRO A 61 -4.70 4.40 4.31
C PRO A 61 -4.99 4.29 2.81
N GLY A 62 -6.26 4.14 2.46
CA GLY A 62 -6.72 4.02 1.07
C GLY A 62 -8.19 3.64 0.97
N SER A 63 -8.54 2.90 -0.07
CA SER A 63 -9.88 2.37 -0.29
C SER A 63 -10.33 1.46 0.85
N PHE A 64 -11.43 1.79 1.49
CA PHE A 64 -12.00 1.02 2.59
C PHE A 64 -12.25 -0.47 2.22
N THR A 65 -12.80 -0.71 1.03
CA THR A 65 -13.02 -2.07 0.52
C THR A 65 -11.69 -2.75 0.19
N GLY A 66 -10.78 -2.03 -0.46
CA GLY A 66 -9.48 -2.56 -0.84
C GLY A 66 -8.67 -3.03 0.37
N VAL A 67 -8.51 -2.19 1.38
CA VAL A 67 -7.79 -2.56 2.63
C VAL A 67 -8.39 -3.80 3.28
N ARG A 68 -9.72 -3.91 3.32
CA ARG A 68 -10.38 -5.09 3.91
C ARG A 68 -10.17 -6.37 3.11
N ILE A 69 -10.14 -6.29 1.78
CA ILE A 69 -9.82 -7.44 0.91
C ILE A 69 -8.41 -7.94 1.23
N GLY A 70 -7.43 -7.04 1.27
CA GLY A 70 -6.05 -7.39 1.61
C GLY A 70 -5.94 -8.03 2.99
N LEU A 71 -6.49 -7.40 4.01
CA LEU A 71 -6.45 -7.93 5.39
C LEU A 71 -7.16 -9.28 5.52
N ALA A 72 -8.31 -9.47 4.86
CA ALA A 72 -8.99 -10.76 4.88
C ALA A 72 -8.17 -11.86 4.22
N ALA A 73 -7.53 -11.55 3.07
CA ALA A 73 -6.63 -12.48 2.39
C ALA A 73 -5.40 -12.82 3.27
N ALA A 74 -4.77 -11.82 3.88
CA ALA A 74 -3.62 -12.02 4.76
C ALA A 74 -3.96 -12.90 5.97
N ARG A 75 -5.06 -12.61 6.64
CA ARG A 75 -5.53 -13.39 7.79
C ARG A 75 -5.91 -14.82 7.42
N GLY A 76 -6.56 -15.00 6.26
CA GLY A 76 -6.89 -16.34 5.75
C GLY A 76 -5.66 -17.17 5.43
N LEU A 77 -4.67 -16.59 4.76
CA LEU A 77 -3.39 -17.24 4.47
C LEU A 77 -2.60 -17.55 5.74
N ALA A 78 -2.50 -16.59 6.67
CA ALA A 78 -1.80 -16.77 7.93
C ALA A 78 -2.39 -17.92 8.75
N LEU A 79 -3.72 -18.00 8.83
CA LEU A 79 -4.41 -19.08 9.51
C LEU A 79 -4.18 -20.45 8.85
N ALA A 80 -4.16 -20.50 7.51
CA ALA A 80 -3.99 -21.75 6.77
C ALA A 80 -2.54 -22.26 6.78
N LEU A 81 -1.57 -21.37 6.87
CA LEU A 81 -0.14 -21.67 6.74
C LEU A 81 0.63 -21.59 8.07
N ASP A 82 -0.02 -21.10 9.13
CA ASP A 82 0.58 -20.86 10.47
C ASP A 82 1.81 -19.92 10.39
N VAL A 83 1.67 -18.81 9.66
CA VAL A 83 2.74 -17.82 9.46
C VAL A 83 2.35 -16.46 10.02
N PRO A 84 3.32 -15.64 10.51
CA PRO A 84 3.06 -14.30 11.01
C PRO A 84 2.63 -13.33 9.88
N VAL A 85 1.99 -12.23 10.29
CA VAL A 85 1.60 -11.13 9.40
C VAL A 85 2.24 -9.82 9.84
N ALA A 86 2.76 -9.05 8.90
CA ALA A 86 3.21 -7.68 9.10
C ALA A 86 2.27 -6.71 8.36
N GLY A 87 1.71 -5.75 9.08
CA GLY A 87 0.92 -4.66 8.50
C GLY A 87 1.80 -3.47 8.14
N ILE A 88 1.78 -3.04 6.88
CA ILE A 88 2.62 -1.96 6.37
C ILE A 88 1.75 -0.84 5.83
N SER A 89 2.05 0.40 6.20
CA SER A 89 1.36 1.57 5.66
C SER A 89 1.56 1.69 4.14
N THR A 90 0.46 1.89 3.41
CA THR A 90 0.49 2.16 1.97
C THR A 90 1.28 3.45 1.65
N LEU A 91 1.19 4.46 2.53
CA LEU A 91 1.97 5.70 2.38
C LEU A 91 3.47 5.46 2.57
N ASP A 92 3.85 4.63 3.54
CA ASP A 92 5.26 4.32 3.77
C ASP A 92 5.86 3.52 2.61
N ALA A 93 5.09 2.59 2.03
CA ALA A 93 5.50 1.84 0.85
C ALA A 93 5.72 2.76 -0.37
N LEU A 94 4.83 3.73 -0.60
CA LEU A 94 5.01 4.76 -1.65
C LEU A 94 6.23 5.63 -1.37
N ALA A 95 6.44 6.09 -0.14
CA ALA A 95 7.60 6.89 0.24
C ALA A 95 8.93 6.13 0.08
N ALA A 96 8.91 4.81 0.29
CA ALA A 96 10.08 3.96 0.12
C ALA A 96 10.49 3.77 -1.35
N ALA A 97 9.58 3.98 -2.30
CA ALA A 97 9.86 3.87 -3.74
C ALA A 97 10.77 4.99 -4.27
N ALA A 98 10.70 6.17 -3.68
CA ALA A 98 11.49 7.33 -4.10
C ALA A 98 11.97 8.11 -2.87
N ARG A 99 13.28 8.13 -2.65
CA ARG A 99 13.87 8.81 -1.49
C ARG A 99 13.48 10.30 -1.45
N GLY A 100 12.84 10.70 -0.38
CA GLY A 100 12.40 12.08 -0.16
C GLY A 100 11.09 12.45 -0.85
N ALA A 101 10.45 11.56 -1.58
CA ALA A 101 9.13 11.82 -2.16
C ALA A 101 8.05 11.89 -1.08
N VAL A 102 7.04 12.70 -1.33
CA VAL A 102 5.84 12.82 -0.49
C VAL A 102 4.75 11.93 -1.06
N PRO A 103 4.28 10.91 -0.33
CA PRO A 103 3.20 10.05 -0.79
C PRO A 103 1.85 10.78 -0.66
N VAL A 104 1.03 10.69 -1.70
CA VAL A 104 -0.31 11.27 -1.76
C VAL A 104 -1.27 10.23 -2.35
N VAL A 105 -2.19 9.72 -1.54
CA VAL A 105 -3.21 8.76 -1.95
C VAL A 105 -4.57 9.44 -2.01
N ASP A 106 -5.36 9.14 -3.03
CA ASP A 106 -6.71 9.69 -3.19
C ASP A 106 -7.66 9.13 -2.11
N ALA A 107 -8.04 9.97 -1.16
CA ALA A 107 -9.00 9.63 -0.11
C ALA A 107 -10.45 9.71 -0.58
N ARG A 108 -10.70 10.03 -1.87
CA ARG A 108 -12.01 10.33 -2.45
C ARG A 108 -12.65 11.60 -1.84
N ARG A 109 -13.76 12.03 -2.38
CA ARG A 109 -14.56 13.19 -1.88
C ARG A 109 -13.79 14.51 -1.78
N GLY A 110 -12.78 14.72 -2.62
CA GLY A 110 -11.97 15.93 -2.58
C GLY A 110 -10.92 15.95 -1.46
N GLU A 111 -10.60 14.79 -0.89
CA GLU A 111 -9.57 14.64 0.16
C GLU A 111 -8.41 13.76 -0.31
N ILE A 112 -7.28 13.88 0.36
CA ILE A 112 -6.06 13.09 0.18
C ILE A 112 -5.58 12.50 1.51
N PHE A 113 -4.91 11.34 1.42
CA PHE A 113 -4.08 10.82 2.50
C PHE A 113 -2.62 11.12 2.18
N THR A 114 -1.89 11.62 3.16
CA THR A 114 -0.46 11.94 3.02
C THR A 114 0.26 11.84 4.37
N LEU A 115 1.57 11.98 4.36
CA LEU A 115 2.38 12.07 5.57
C LEU A 115 2.68 13.54 5.89
N VAL A 116 2.34 13.98 7.11
CA VAL A 116 2.71 15.28 7.67
C VAL A 116 3.57 15.02 8.90
N SER A 117 4.82 15.47 8.89
CA SER A 117 5.78 15.19 9.96
C SER A 117 5.88 13.70 10.32
N GLY A 118 5.85 12.83 9.32
CA GLY A 118 5.91 11.37 9.49
C GLY A 118 4.60 10.70 9.95
N HIS A 119 3.52 11.46 10.14
CA HIS A 119 2.23 10.93 10.56
C HIS A 119 1.21 10.98 9.42
N ALA A 120 0.48 9.90 9.23
CA ALA A 120 -0.59 9.82 8.23
C ALA A 120 -1.74 10.80 8.59
N ARG A 121 -2.17 11.59 7.60
CA ARG A 121 -3.24 12.59 7.72
C ARG A 121 -4.21 12.48 6.54
N CYS A 122 -5.45 12.85 6.81
CA CYS A 122 -6.48 13.08 5.80
C CYS A 122 -6.76 14.59 5.75
N LEU A 123 -6.64 15.21 4.58
CA LEU A 123 -6.83 16.65 4.41
C LEU A 123 -7.30 16.98 2.99
N ALA A 124 -7.83 18.20 2.79
CA ALA A 124 -8.11 18.71 1.46
C ALA A 124 -6.78 18.96 0.71
N PRO A 125 -6.74 18.79 -0.63
CA PRO A 125 -5.51 18.99 -1.43
C PRO A 125 -4.88 20.38 -1.25
N GLU A 126 -5.71 21.39 -1.03
CA GLU A 126 -5.27 22.78 -0.78
C GLU A 126 -4.54 22.93 0.56
N GLY A 127 -4.82 22.05 1.52
CA GLY A 127 -4.15 21.99 2.82
C GLY A 127 -2.80 21.27 2.82
N LEU A 128 -2.43 20.65 1.68
CA LEU A 128 -1.13 20.01 1.54
C LEU A 128 -0.03 21.09 1.52
N GLU A 129 0.95 21.00 2.40
CA GLU A 129 2.13 21.85 2.35
C GLU A 129 3.03 21.39 1.19
N VAL A 130 3.06 22.19 0.11
CA VAL A 130 3.87 21.88 -1.08
C VAL A 130 5.20 22.60 -0.99
N GLU A 131 6.29 21.81 -0.97
CA GLU A 131 7.65 22.30 -1.01
C GLU A 131 8.10 22.44 -2.49
N GLN A 132 8.85 23.52 -2.77
CA GLN A 132 9.42 23.76 -4.09
C GLN A 132 10.33 22.59 -4.52
N ASP A 133 10.21 22.16 -5.77
CA ASP A 133 10.99 21.07 -6.38
C ASP A 133 10.91 19.71 -5.67
N ARG A 134 10.00 19.56 -4.70
CA ARG A 134 9.74 18.29 -4.02
C ARG A 134 8.92 17.36 -4.90
N THR A 135 9.27 16.08 -4.90
CA THR A 135 8.54 15.05 -5.68
C THR A 135 7.33 14.53 -4.90
N TYR A 136 6.16 14.48 -5.56
CA TYR A 136 4.91 13.94 -5.02
C TYR A 136 4.48 12.72 -5.83
N VAL A 137 4.13 11.61 -5.14
CA VAL A 137 3.86 10.31 -5.76
C VAL A 137 2.55 9.71 -5.24
N GLY A 138 1.96 8.81 -6.02
CA GLY A 138 0.70 8.15 -5.70
C GLY A 138 -0.46 8.62 -6.57
N ASP A 139 -1.60 7.93 -6.49
CA ASP A 139 -2.79 8.21 -7.29
C ASP A 139 -3.46 9.54 -6.91
N GLY A 140 -3.34 9.98 -5.66
CA GLY A 140 -3.75 11.30 -5.21
C GLY A 140 -2.90 12.42 -5.82
N ALA A 141 -1.58 12.22 -5.96
CA ALA A 141 -0.72 13.19 -6.63
C ALA A 141 -1.11 13.37 -8.10
N LEU A 142 -1.41 12.27 -8.80
CA LEU A 142 -1.90 12.33 -10.19
C LEU A 142 -3.23 13.07 -10.29
N ARG A 143 -4.17 12.75 -9.40
CA ARG A 143 -5.52 13.35 -9.40
C ARG A 143 -5.49 14.85 -9.14
N TYR A 144 -4.63 15.31 -8.26
CA TYR A 144 -4.52 16.72 -7.86
C TYR A 144 -3.26 17.40 -8.39
N ARG A 145 -2.75 16.91 -9.54
CA ARG A 145 -1.54 17.40 -10.23
C ARG A 145 -1.50 18.93 -10.31
N GLY A 146 -2.56 19.55 -10.85
CA GLY A 146 -2.62 21.01 -11.01
C GLY A 146 -2.38 21.74 -9.69
N THR A 147 -3.08 21.36 -8.62
CA THR A 147 -2.93 21.99 -7.30
C THR A 147 -1.51 21.87 -6.74
N ILE A 148 -0.80 20.78 -7.01
CA ILE A 148 0.55 20.53 -6.52
C ILE A 148 1.59 21.25 -7.37
N GLU A 149 1.50 21.16 -8.71
CA GLU A 149 2.47 21.77 -9.64
C GLU A 149 2.39 23.31 -9.64
N GLU A 150 1.18 23.91 -9.55
CA GLU A 150 0.99 25.35 -9.41
C GLU A 150 1.68 25.92 -8.17
N ARG A 151 1.93 25.09 -7.17
CA ARG A 151 2.59 25.44 -5.91
C ARG A 151 4.06 25.02 -5.86
N GLY A 152 4.62 24.60 -7.01
CA GLY A 152 6.03 24.27 -7.18
C GLY A 152 6.44 22.82 -6.89
N GLY A 153 5.50 21.93 -6.62
CA GLY A 153 5.77 20.51 -6.50
C GLY A 153 6.04 19.85 -7.86
N VAL A 154 6.75 18.74 -7.84
CA VAL A 154 7.07 17.94 -9.03
C VAL A 154 6.32 16.62 -8.99
N ILE A 155 5.61 16.29 -10.07
CA ILE A 155 4.92 14.99 -10.17
C ILE A 155 5.49 14.22 -11.36
N PRO A 156 5.99 12.99 -11.15
CA PRO A 156 6.43 12.11 -12.22
C PRO A 156 5.34 11.91 -13.28
N SER A 157 5.73 11.44 -14.48
CA SER A 157 4.77 11.12 -15.54
C SER A 157 3.71 10.13 -15.06
N ASP A 158 2.50 10.20 -15.64
CA ASP A 158 1.34 9.38 -15.23
C ASP A 158 1.60 7.87 -15.28
N GLY A 159 2.47 7.43 -16.19
CA GLY A 159 2.88 6.03 -16.32
C GLY A 159 4.03 5.61 -15.39
N SER A 160 4.49 6.48 -14.50
CA SER A 160 5.60 6.17 -13.60
C SER A 160 5.18 5.14 -12.54
N GLU A 161 6.01 4.12 -12.34
CA GLU A 161 5.82 3.13 -11.27
C GLU A 161 5.87 3.73 -9.86
N LEU A 162 6.40 4.95 -9.71
CA LEU A 162 6.44 5.66 -8.44
C LEU A 162 5.06 6.02 -7.89
N HIS A 163 4.02 5.98 -8.72
CA HIS A 163 2.64 6.22 -8.29
C HIS A 163 1.94 4.97 -7.74
N ILE A 164 2.59 3.81 -7.79
CA ILE A 164 2.05 2.52 -7.36
C ILE A 164 2.71 2.08 -6.04
N PRO A 165 1.93 1.72 -5.01
CA PRO A 165 2.47 1.15 -3.78
C PRO A 165 2.92 -0.29 -4.02
N HIS A 166 4.08 -0.46 -4.63
CA HIS A 166 4.62 -1.76 -5.01
C HIS A 166 4.84 -2.68 -3.81
N ALA A 167 4.40 -3.93 -3.92
CA ALA A 167 4.43 -4.91 -2.84
C ALA A 167 5.85 -5.25 -2.37
N ARG A 168 6.87 -5.14 -3.24
CA ARG A 168 8.29 -5.29 -2.85
C ARG A 168 8.71 -4.32 -1.74
N PHE A 169 8.12 -3.13 -1.67
CA PHE A 169 8.41 -2.18 -0.58
C PHE A 169 7.71 -2.56 0.71
N HIS A 170 6.51 -3.17 0.64
CA HIS A 170 5.86 -3.75 1.81
C HIS A 170 6.73 -4.86 2.41
N ALA A 171 7.24 -5.79 1.58
CA ALA A 171 8.17 -6.83 2.03
C ALA A 171 9.44 -6.24 2.65
N ARG A 172 10.00 -5.18 2.06
CA ARG A 172 11.21 -4.51 2.55
C ARG A 172 11.01 -3.82 3.90
N LEU A 173 9.82 -3.26 4.14
CA LEU A 173 9.47 -2.56 5.37
C LEU A 173 8.95 -3.50 6.46
N ALA A 174 8.59 -4.72 6.11
CA ALA A 174 8.14 -5.73 7.05
C ALA A 174 9.27 -6.11 8.00
N GLY A 175 8.95 -6.11 9.30
CA GLY A 175 9.77 -6.72 10.32
C GLY A 175 9.48 -8.22 10.46
N GLU A 176 9.58 -8.76 11.67
CA GLU A 176 9.32 -10.18 11.94
C GLU A 176 7.83 -10.56 11.87
N GLY A 177 6.93 -9.55 11.85
CA GLY A 177 5.50 -9.78 11.90
C GLY A 177 5.01 -10.21 13.28
N GLY A 178 3.73 -10.58 13.35
CA GLY A 178 3.08 -11.02 14.57
C GLY A 178 1.77 -11.74 14.28
N PRO A 179 0.94 -11.99 15.33
CA PRO A 179 -0.36 -12.59 15.15
C PRO A 179 -1.25 -11.78 14.21
N ALA A 180 -1.87 -12.46 13.25
CA ALA A 180 -2.64 -11.83 12.19
C ALA A 180 -3.84 -11.01 12.70
N GLU A 181 -4.41 -11.37 13.85
CA GLU A 181 -5.51 -10.67 14.51
C GLU A 181 -5.12 -9.28 15.04
N LEU A 182 -3.83 -9.05 15.30
CA LEU A 182 -3.32 -7.77 15.80
C LEU A 182 -3.03 -6.79 14.66
N VAL A 183 -3.07 -7.23 13.39
CA VAL A 183 -2.87 -6.35 12.24
C VAL A 183 -4.19 -5.63 11.93
N GLU A 184 -4.24 -4.34 12.22
CA GLU A 184 -5.41 -3.51 12.06
C GLU A 184 -5.32 -2.55 10.87
N PRO A 185 -6.44 -2.22 10.21
CA PRO A 185 -6.46 -1.21 9.14
C PRO A 185 -6.23 0.20 9.69
N VAL A 186 -5.53 1.02 8.92
CA VAL A 186 -5.37 2.45 9.24
C VAL A 186 -6.56 3.22 8.67
N TYR A 187 -7.52 3.56 9.53
CA TYR A 187 -8.66 4.40 9.19
C TYR A 187 -8.45 5.83 9.70
N LEU A 188 -8.19 6.75 8.77
CA LEU A 188 -8.02 8.18 9.07
C LEU A 188 -9.31 8.98 8.97
N ARG A 189 -10.38 8.34 8.51
CA ARG A 189 -11.72 8.92 8.37
C ARG A 189 -12.76 7.93 8.86
N ALA A 190 -13.79 8.42 9.56
CA ALA A 190 -14.93 7.61 9.97
C ALA A 190 -15.65 7.01 8.74
N PRO A 191 -16.18 5.79 8.83
CA PRO A 191 -16.99 5.18 7.79
C PRO A 191 -18.18 6.07 7.39
N ASP A 192 -18.56 6.02 6.12
CA ASP A 192 -19.65 6.86 5.58
C ASP A 192 -21.01 6.64 6.26
N ALA A 193 -21.26 5.46 6.80
CA ALA A 193 -22.48 5.10 7.51
C ALA A 193 -22.69 5.90 8.83
N GLU A 194 -21.60 6.34 9.48
CA GLU A 194 -21.69 7.08 10.74
C GLU A 194 -21.97 8.58 10.53
N ARG A 195 -21.69 9.12 9.34
CA ARG A 195 -21.95 10.54 9.02
C ARG A 195 -23.37 10.84 8.54
N ALA A 196 -24.13 9.80 8.16
CA ALA A 196 -25.52 9.96 7.69
C ALA A 196 -26.54 10.15 8.83
N THR A 197 -26.11 10.05 10.09
CA THR A 197 -26.96 10.11 11.29
C THR A 197 -26.68 11.32 12.19
N ALA A 198 -25.91 12.32 11.72
CA ALA A 198 -25.62 13.55 12.46
C ALA A 198 -26.25 14.79 11.80
#